data_156a02c39a9ef1ba195fb97d96439903
#
_entry.id   156a02c39a9ef1ba195fb97d96439903
#
_cell.length_a   1.000
_cell.length_b   1.000
_cell.length_c   1.000
_cell.angle_alpha   90.00
_cell.angle_beta   90.00
_cell.angle_gamma   90.00
#
_symmetry.space_group_name_H-M   'P 1'
#
loop_
_entity.id
_entity.type
_entity.pdbx_description
1 polymer ?
#
loop_
_entity_poly.entity_id
_entity_poly.type
_entity_poly.pdbx_seq_one_letter_code
_entity_poly.pdbx_strand_id
1 'polypeptide(L)'
;MYFHIYIVFVLLFSSLLCQYRDIPDVVTKVATSAANWLKIESGARSIGMGGSQVASGIGVSAIPYNPSCITYLKGEQEVYYSKVNYLAGITHNTIAYGRKISFSDYIGVHLFYLDSGPIGVTTLRKPDGTGEDYRVTNYALRLVYARLMTDRLRIGGSIKYIREDIYTMSMQSFLADIGSNFDTGIAGIML
;
A
#
# COMPACT_ATOMS: atom_id res chain seq x y z
N MET A 1 -39.32 7.31 -10.70
CA MET A 1 -39.72 6.16 -9.83
C MET A 1 -38.53 5.25 -9.50
N TYR A 2 -37.61 4.96 -10.40
CA TYR A 2 -36.45 4.08 -10.15
C TYR A 2 -35.35 4.69 -9.27
N PHE A 3 -35.19 6.03 -9.28
CA PHE A 3 -34.17 6.71 -8.48
C PHE A 3 -34.36 6.54 -6.96
N HIS A 4 -35.59 6.52 -6.48
CA HIS A 4 -35.89 6.31 -5.06
C HIS A 4 -35.65 4.85 -4.61
N ILE A 5 -35.82 3.88 -5.52
CA ILE A 5 -35.54 2.48 -5.27
C ILE A 5 -34.04 2.25 -5.06
N TYR A 6 -33.17 2.93 -5.84
CA TYR A 6 -31.72 2.86 -5.66
C TYR A 6 -31.26 3.45 -4.33
N ILE A 7 -31.83 4.57 -3.90
CA ILE A 7 -31.51 5.18 -2.60
C ILE A 7 -31.90 4.26 -1.44
N VAL A 8 -33.08 3.66 -1.49
CA VAL A 8 -33.53 2.71 -0.48
C VAL A 8 -32.66 1.46 -0.46
N PHE A 9 -32.23 0.96 -1.62
CA PHE A 9 -31.35 -0.20 -1.71
C PHE A 9 -29.95 0.10 -1.14
N VAL A 10 -29.37 1.27 -1.41
CA VAL A 10 -28.10 1.70 -0.85
C VAL A 10 -28.18 1.89 0.66
N LEU A 11 -29.27 2.45 1.18
CA LEU A 11 -29.49 2.62 2.63
C LEU A 11 -29.71 1.29 3.35
N LEU A 12 -30.39 0.32 2.73
CA LEU A 12 -30.56 -1.02 3.28
C LEU A 12 -29.25 -1.82 3.27
N PHE A 13 -28.38 -1.60 2.27
CA PHE A 13 -27.11 -2.28 2.20
C PHE A 13 -26.09 -1.72 3.21
N SER A 14 -26.16 -0.43 3.52
CA SER A 14 -25.30 0.18 4.54
C SER A 14 -25.62 -0.30 5.96
N SER A 15 -26.85 -0.63 6.26
CA SER A 15 -27.25 -1.19 7.57
C SER A 15 -26.84 -2.66 7.77
N LEU A 16 -26.63 -3.42 6.68
CA LEU A 16 -26.14 -4.80 6.75
C LEU A 16 -24.64 -4.91 7.03
N LEU A 17 -23.86 -3.84 6.79
CA LEU A 17 -22.41 -3.83 7.03
C LEU A 17 -22.04 -3.42 8.46
N CYS A 18 -22.97 -2.91 9.24
CA CYS A 18 -22.76 -2.54 10.65
C CYS A 18 -23.24 -3.67 11.57
N GLN A 19 -22.60 -4.84 11.50
CA GLN A 19 -22.72 -5.82 12.56
C GLN A 19 -21.93 -5.34 13.77
N TYR A 20 -22.63 -4.80 14.74
CA TYR A 20 -22.10 -4.56 16.09
C TYR A 20 -21.70 -5.91 16.69
N ARG A 21 -20.42 -6.22 16.63
CA ARG A 21 -19.88 -7.38 17.32
C ARG A 21 -19.65 -6.97 18.76
N ASP A 22 -20.34 -7.61 19.71
CA ASP A 22 -20.09 -7.45 21.13
C ASP A 22 -18.60 -7.74 21.40
N ILE A 23 -17.83 -6.68 21.54
CA ILE A 23 -16.43 -6.76 21.93
C ILE A 23 -16.44 -6.69 23.45
N PRO A 24 -15.88 -7.67 24.16
CA PRO A 24 -15.80 -7.63 25.61
C PRO A 24 -15.16 -6.31 26.08
N ASP A 25 -15.74 -5.65 27.07
CA ASP A 25 -15.28 -4.36 27.61
C ASP A 25 -13.82 -4.34 28.11
N VAL A 26 -13.17 -5.50 28.17
CA VAL A 26 -11.80 -5.67 28.70
C VAL A 26 -10.74 -5.80 27.60
N VAL A 27 -11.11 -5.74 26.32
CA VAL A 27 -10.13 -5.80 25.23
C VAL A 27 -9.50 -4.42 25.05
N THR A 28 -8.33 -4.22 25.59
CA THR A 28 -7.48 -3.08 25.28
C THR A 28 -7.08 -3.16 23.79
N LYS A 29 -7.58 -2.23 22.99
CA LYS A 29 -7.24 -2.12 21.55
C LYS A 29 -5.86 -1.50 21.30
N VAL A 30 -4.97 -1.54 22.29
CA VAL A 30 -3.61 -1.03 22.17
C VAL A 30 -2.83 -1.91 21.21
N ALA A 31 -2.21 -1.30 20.20
CA ALA A 31 -1.41 -1.95 19.16
C ALA A 31 -2.15 -2.98 18.28
N THR A 32 -3.47 -2.88 18.14
CA THR A 32 -4.29 -3.79 17.32
C THR A 32 -4.49 -3.33 15.87
N SER A 33 -3.94 -2.18 15.48
CA SER A 33 -4.05 -1.71 14.09
C SER A 33 -3.11 -2.50 13.19
N ALA A 34 -3.71 -3.16 12.21
CA ALA A 34 -3.02 -3.94 11.19
C ALA A 34 -2.31 -3.08 10.16
N ALA A 35 -1.27 -3.64 9.55
CA ALA A 35 -0.61 -3.09 8.37
C ALA A 35 -0.02 -1.68 8.54
N ASN A 36 0.37 -1.28 9.75
CA ASN A 36 1.03 0.01 10.00
C ASN A 36 2.36 0.16 9.24
N TRP A 37 3.01 -0.95 8.92
CA TRP A 37 4.24 -1.00 8.12
C TRP A 37 4.05 -0.48 6.68
N LEU A 38 2.83 -0.45 6.15
CA LEU A 38 2.54 0.16 4.84
C LEU A 38 2.74 1.68 4.82
N LYS A 39 2.87 2.31 5.98
CA LYS A 39 3.18 3.74 6.11
C LYS A 39 4.67 4.03 5.97
N ILE A 40 5.52 2.99 5.97
CA ILE A 40 6.95 3.15 5.77
C ILE A 40 7.21 3.53 4.32
N GLU A 41 7.85 4.67 4.15
CA GLU A 41 8.18 5.20 2.84
C GLU A 41 9.12 4.27 2.07
N SER A 42 8.82 4.07 0.78
CA SER A 42 9.64 3.25 -0.11
C SER A 42 10.32 4.10 -1.17
N GLY A 43 11.63 3.92 -1.30
CA GLY A 43 12.43 4.61 -2.31
C GLY A 43 13.05 5.92 -1.84
N ALA A 44 14.28 6.16 -2.28
CA ALA A 44 15.09 7.30 -1.84
C ALA A 44 14.46 8.66 -2.17
N ARG A 45 13.80 8.77 -3.33
CA ARG A 45 13.12 10.00 -3.73
C ARG A 45 11.98 10.36 -2.78
N SER A 46 11.13 9.38 -2.44
CA SER A 46 10.01 9.58 -1.53
C SER A 46 10.49 10.00 -0.14
N ILE A 47 11.46 9.27 0.39
CA ILE A 47 12.05 9.56 1.71
C ILE A 47 12.65 10.97 1.71
N GLY A 48 13.39 11.34 0.67
CA GLY A 48 14.00 12.67 0.55
C GLY A 48 13.00 13.82 0.41
N MET A 49 11.78 13.53 -0.05
CA MET A 49 10.66 14.48 -0.19
C MET A 49 9.66 14.42 0.98
N GLY A 50 9.97 13.68 2.06
CA GLY A 50 9.07 13.51 3.19
C GLY A 50 7.73 12.85 2.82
N GLY A 51 7.73 11.91 1.88
CA GLY A 51 6.53 11.18 1.44
C GLY A 51 5.66 11.91 0.40
N SER A 52 6.04 13.09 -0.04
CA SER A 52 5.23 13.94 -0.93
C SER A 52 5.23 13.47 -2.38
N GLN A 53 4.76 12.23 -2.64
CA GLN A 53 4.73 11.65 -3.98
C GLN A 53 3.33 11.38 -4.56
N VAL A 54 2.27 11.75 -3.88
CA VAL A 54 0.90 11.47 -4.33
C VAL A 54 0.59 12.16 -5.67
N ALA A 55 0.96 13.42 -5.81
CA ALA A 55 0.78 14.19 -7.05
C ALA A 55 2.06 14.26 -7.89
N SER A 56 3.24 14.30 -7.25
CA SER A 56 4.54 14.50 -7.91
C SER A 56 5.22 13.19 -8.34
N GLY A 57 4.59 12.04 -8.10
CA GLY A 57 5.14 10.74 -8.42
C GLY A 57 5.22 10.49 -9.93
N ILE A 58 6.26 9.77 -10.36
CA ILE A 58 6.51 9.46 -11.76
C ILE A 58 6.85 7.98 -11.89
N GLY A 59 6.15 7.29 -12.82
CA GLY A 59 6.43 5.91 -13.18
C GLY A 59 6.12 4.90 -12.09
N VAL A 60 6.77 3.74 -12.17
CA VAL A 60 6.47 2.59 -11.29
C VAL A 60 6.90 2.81 -9.84
N SER A 61 7.88 3.67 -9.59
CA SER A 61 8.34 3.99 -8.23
C SER A 61 7.27 4.71 -7.38
N ALA A 62 6.30 5.34 -8.03
CA ALA A 62 5.21 6.09 -7.38
C ALA A 62 3.93 5.26 -7.16
N ILE A 63 3.87 4.03 -7.66
CA ILE A 63 2.73 3.12 -7.47
C ILE A 63 2.28 3.02 -6.00
N PRO A 64 3.17 2.93 -5.00
CA PRO A 64 2.77 2.86 -3.59
C PRO A 64 1.91 4.04 -3.13
N TYR A 65 2.10 5.22 -3.72
CA TYR A 65 1.50 6.49 -3.33
C TYR A 65 0.24 6.81 -4.13
N ASN A 66 0.31 6.58 -5.45
CA ASN A 66 -0.81 6.86 -6.35
C ASN A 66 -0.74 5.93 -7.57
N PRO A 67 -1.70 5.01 -7.75
CA PRO A 67 -1.70 4.08 -8.87
C PRO A 67 -1.79 4.76 -10.24
N SER A 68 -2.33 5.97 -10.34
CA SER A 68 -2.39 6.70 -11.60
C SER A 68 -1.02 7.14 -12.12
N CYS A 69 -0.01 7.24 -11.23
CA CYS A 69 1.34 7.66 -11.60
C CYS A 69 2.08 6.70 -12.52
N ILE A 70 1.62 5.45 -12.64
CA ILE A 70 2.18 4.50 -13.62
C ILE A 70 2.02 4.99 -15.06
N THR A 71 1.07 5.87 -15.35
CA THR A 71 0.89 6.46 -16.68
C THR A 71 2.03 7.38 -17.11
N TYR A 72 2.93 7.74 -16.19
CA TYR A 72 4.15 8.51 -16.46
C TYR A 72 5.38 7.62 -16.68
N LEU A 73 5.21 6.40 -17.18
CA LEU A 73 6.34 5.55 -17.58
C LEU A 73 7.24 6.30 -18.57
N LYS A 74 8.56 6.18 -18.39
CA LYS A 74 9.55 6.79 -19.29
C LYS A 74 9.68 6.10 -20.64
N GLY A 75 9.06 4.93 -20.82
CA GLY A 75 9.08 4.14 -22.02
C GLY A 75 7.88 3.20 -22.08
N GLU A 76 7.96 2.14 -22.87
CA GLU A 76 6.90 1.13 -22.93
C GLU A 76 6.83 0.26 -21.68
N GLN A 77 7.94 0.11 -20.98
CA GLN A 77 8.06 -0.67 -19.75
C GLN A 77 9.12 -0.08 -18.83
N GLU A 78 8.93 -0.26 -17.55
CA GLU A 78 9.84 0.22 -16.50
C GLU A 78 9.91 -0.80 -15.37
N VAL A 79 11.11 -1.02 -14.86
CA VAL A 79 11.38 -1.82 -13.66
C VAL A 79 11.99 -0.92 -12.60
N TYR A 80 11.56 -1.07 -11.39
CA TYR A 80 12.10 -0.35 -10.24
C TYR A 80 12.43 -1.33 -9.12
N TYR A 81 13.60 -1.15 -8.50
CA TYR A 81 14.00 -1.87 -7.31
C TYR A 81 14.57 -0.88 -6.29
N SER A 82 14.18 -1.04 -5.04
CA SER A 82 14.76 -0.29 -3.93
C SER A 82 14.91 -1.18 -2.71
N LYS A 83 16.07 -1.09 -2.06
CA LYS A 83 16.35 -1.68 -0.76
C LYS A 83 16.67 -0.57 0.22
N VAL A 84 15.99 -0.57 1.34
CA VAL A 84 16.21 0.39 2.42
C VAL A 84 16.60 -0.36 3.68
N ASN A 85 17.75 -0.01 4.24
CA ASN A 85 18.15 -0.44 5.57
C ASN A 85 17.60 0.59 6.56
N TYR A 86 16.64 0.17 7.35
CA TYR A 86 15.96 1.02 8.31
C TYR A 86 16.59 0.87 9.71
N LEU A 87 16.01 1.54 10.71
CA LEU A 87 16.47 1.45 12.10
C LEU A 87 16.37 0.03 12.65
N ALA A 88 17.18 -0.30 13.66
CA ALA A 88 17.15 -1.56 14.40
C ALA A 88 17.31 -2.83 13.53
N GLY A 89 18.02 -2.74 12.41
CA GLY A 89 18.24 -3.90 11.53
C GLY A 89 17.05 -4.26 10.62
N ILE A 90 15.96 -3.50 10.68
CA ILE A 90 14.81 -3.69 9.78
C ILE A 90 15.25 -3.35 8.36
N THR A 91 14.90 -4.22 7.42
CA THR A 91 15.12 -3.99 6.00
C THR A 91 13.79 -4.06 5.26
N HIS A 92 13.61 -3.19 4.28
CA HIS A 92 12.52 -3.35 3.34
C HIS A 92 12.99 -3.26 1.90
N ASN A 93 12.40 -4.10 1.09
CA ASN A 93 12.67 -4.21 -0.33
C ASN A 93 11.40 -3.92 -1.10
N THR A 94 11.56 -3.18 -2.18
CA THR A 94 10.47 -2.80 -3.07
C THR A 94 10.85 -3.18 -4.49
N ILE A 95 9.99 -3.92 -5.17
CA ILE A 95 10.14 -4.25 -6.58
C ILE A 95 8.86 -3.81 -7.28
N ALA A 96 8.99 -3.09 -8.38
CA ALA A 96 7.86 -2.71 -9.20
C ALA A 96 8.17 -2.91 -10.68
N TYR A 97 7.16 -3.33 -11.41
CA TYR A 97 7.18 -3.44 -12.86
C TYR A 97 5.93 -2.79 -13.43
N GLY A 98 6.08 -2.04 -14.48
CA GLY A 98 4.99 -1.43 -15.19
C GLY A 98 5.17 -1.51 -16.70
N ARG A 99 4.06 -1.65 -17.41
CA ARG A 99 4.03 -1.71 -18.86
C ARG A 99 2.84 -0.94 -19.44
N LYS A 100 3.10 -0.24 -20.52
CA LYS A 100 2.07 0.32 -21.37
C LYS A 100 1.50 -0.77 -22.28
N ILE A 101 0.18 -1.00 -22.22
CA ILE A 101 -0.51 -2.02 -23.00
C ILE A 101 -1.08 -1.40 -24.29
N SER A 102 -1.62 -0.19 -24.18
CA SER A 102 -2.24 0.54 -25.27
C SER A 102 -1.84 2.00 -25.22
N PHE A 103 -2.31 2.81 -26.15
CA PHE A 103 -2.03 4.24 -26.16
C PHE A 103 -2.39 4.93 -24.83
N SER A 104 -3.48 4.49 -24.18
CA SER A 104 -3.99 5.07 -22.94
C SER A 104 -3.90 4.17 -21.71
N ASP A 105 -3.62 2.85 -21.88
CA ASP A 105 -3.78 1.87 -20.82
C ASP A 105 -2.45 1.34 -20.31
N TYR A 106 -2.33 1.23 -18.99
CA TYR A 106 -1.12 0.85 -18.28
C TYR A 106 -1.44 -0.19 -17.22
N ILE A 107 -0.58 -1.19 -17.08
CA ILE A 107 -0.64 -2.18 -15.98
C ILE A 107 0.67 -2.21 -15.23
N GLY A 108 0.59 -2.62 -13.99
CA GLY A 108 1.78 -2.81 -13.17
C GLY A 108 1.58 -3.78 -12.04
N VAL A 109 2.71 -4.24 -11.54
CA VAL A 109 2.82 -5.08 -10.36
C VAL A 109 3.82 -4.43 -9.42
N HIS A 110 3.50 -4.43 -8.14
CA HIS A 110 4.38 -3.90 -7.10
C HIS A 110 4.42 -4.88 -5.94
N LEU A 111 5.62 -5.25 -5.52
CA LEU A 111 5.90 -6.10 -4.38
C LEU A 111 6.66 -5.29 -3.34
N PHE A 112 6.18 -5.29 -2.12
CA PHE A 112 6.86 -4.75 -0.95
C PHE A 112 7.11 -5.88 0.04
N TYR A 113 8.32 -5.97 0.56
CA TYR A 113 8.74 -6.97 1.54
C TYR A 113 9.52 -6.30 2.67
N LEU A 114 9.10 -6.52 3.90
CA LEU A 114 9.75 -6.03 5.10
C LEU A 114 10.19 -7.22 5.97
N ASP A 115 11.40 -7.16 6.48
CA ASP A 115 11.99 -8.12 7.42
C ASP A 115 12.57 -7.34 8.61
N SER A 116 12.14 -7.69 9.81
CA SER A 116 12.68 -7.11 11.05
C SER A 116 14.11 -7.54 11.38
N GLY A 117 14.62 -8.56 10.69
CA GLY A 117 15.79 -9.28 11.18
C GLY A 117 15.46 -10.16 12.40
N PRO A 118 16.47 -10.86 12.96
CA PRO A 118 16.29 -11.69 14.15
C PRO A 118 16.03 -10.83 15.38
N ILE A 119 15.02 -11.19 16.16
CA ILE A 119 14.66 -10.58 17.44
C ILE A 119 14.75 -11.65 18.50
N GLY A 120 15.61 -11.45 19.50
CA GLY A 120 15.82 -12.42 20.59
C GLY A 120 14.56 -12.61 21.44
N VAL A 121 14.22 -13.87 21.70
CA VAL A 121 13.11 -14.22 22.61
C VAL A 121 13.58 -14.08 24.05
N THR A 122 12.87 -13.24 24.81
CA THR A 122 13.11 -13.04 26.25
C THR A 122 11.91 -13.52 27.07
N THR A 123 12.16 -13.99 28.28
CA THR A 123 11.12 -14.37 29.24
C THR A 123 11.41 -13.75 30.62
N LEU A 124 10.40 -13.70 31.49
CA LEU A 124 10.58 -13.22 32.85
C LEU A 124 11.67 -13.96 33.63
N ARG A 125 11.95 -15.24 33.28
CA ARG A 125 12.99 -16.04 33.93
C ARG A 125 14.36 -15.94 33.23
N LYS A 126 14.38 -15.46 31.97
CA LYS A 126 15.60 -15.27 31.18
C LYS A 126 15.53 -13.95 30.44
N PRO A 127 15.73 -12.82 31.15
CA PRO A 127 15.66 -11.49 30.57
C PRO A 127 16.78 -11.21 29.56
N ASP A 128 17.91 -11.89 29.70
CA ASP A 128 19.06 -11.77 28.79
C ASP A 128 18.90 -12.55 27.46
N GLY A 129 17.79 -13.30 27.34
CA GLY A 129 17.45 -14.08 26.15
C GLY A 129 17.35 -15.59 26.43
N THR A 130 16.50 -16.26 25.66
CA THR A 130 16.34 -17.71 25.73
C THR A 130 17.34 -18.46 24.84
N GLY A 131 17.98 -17.75 23.91
CA GLY A 131 18.80 -18.30 22.82
C GLY A 131 17.99 -18.62 21.56
N GLU A 132 16.69 -18.34 21.56
CA GLU A 132 15.82 -18.45 20.40
C GLU A 132 15.58 -17.09 19.80
N ASP A 133 15.46 -17.01 18.46
CA ASP A 133 15.13 -15.79 17.73
C ASP A 133 13.83 -16.00 16.97
N TYR A 134 13.07 -14.92 16.85
CA TYR A 134 11.92 -14.84 15.94
C TYR A 134 12.10 -13.69 14.94
N ARG A 135 11.30 -13.69 13.89
CA ARG A 135 11.28 -12.62 12.88
C ARG A 135 9.86 -12.13 12.65
N VAL A 136 9.75 -10.88 12.31
CA VAL A 136 8.54 -10.27 11.77
C VAL A 136 8.75 -10.07 10.28
N THR A 137 7.90 -10.67 9.47
CA THR A 137 7.95 -10.54 8.02
C THR A 137 6.62 -10.08 7.47
N ASN A 138 6.65 -9.04 6.69
CA ASN A 138 5.45 -8.45 6.10
C ASN A 138 5.64 -8.31 4.60
N TYR A 139 4.61 -8.65 3.83
CA TYR A 139 4.64 -8.42 2.40
C TYR A 139 3.31 -7.93 1.85
N ALA A 140 3.41 -7.14 0.80
CA ALA A 140 2.27 -6.66 0.03
C ALA A 140 2.53 -6.90 -1.46
N LEU A 141 1.60 -7.57 -2.10
CA LEU A 141 1.55 -7.71 -3.54
C LEU A 141 0.41 -6.84 -4.07
N ARG A 142 0.72 -5.94 -5.01
CA ARG A 142 -0.25 -5.02 -5.60
C ARG A 142 -0.29 -5.20 -7.09
N LEU A 143 -1.50 -5.27 -7.64
CA LEU A 143 -1.78 -5.21 -9.06
C LEU A 143 -2.40 -3.84 -9.36
N VAL A 144 -1.92 -3.19 -10.40
CA VAL A 144 -2.31 -1.82 -10.78
C VAL A 144 -2.81 -1.80 -12.20
N TYR A 145 -3.89 -1.08 -12.40
CA TYR A 145 -4.35 -0.65 -13.71
C TYR A 145 -4.58 0.86 -13.69
N ALA A 146 -4.10 1.55 -14.71
CA ALA A 146 -4.34 2.97 -14.86
C ALA A 146 -4.60 3.33 -16.32
N ARG A 147 -5.37 4.41 -16.49
CA ARG A 147 -5.77 4.89 -17.80
C ARG A 147 -5.59 6.40 -17.90
N LEU A 148 -5.04 6.82 -19.03
CA LEU A 148 -5.02 8.20 -19.48
C LEU A 148 -6.41 8.52 -20.06
N MET A 149 -7.23 9.23 -19.29
CA MET A 149 -8.61 9.56 -19.68
C MET A 149 -8.63 10.72 -20.66
N THR A 150 -7.79 11.72 -20.42
CA THR A 150 -7.55 12.87 -21.30
C THR A 150 -6.07 13.21 -21.26
N ASP A 151 -5.59 14.14 -22.07
CA ASP A 151 -4.19 14.60 -22.04
C ASP A 151 -3.76 15.10 -20.65
N ARG A 152 -4.71 15.49 -19.81
CA ARG A 152 -4.47 16.08 -18.48
C ARG A 152 -4.95 15.24 -17.31
N LEU A 153 -5.92 14.33 -17.54
CA LEU A 153 -6.51 13.51 -16.46
C LEU A 153 -6.08 12.05 -16.56
N ARG A 154 -5.54 11.56 -15.50
CA ARG A 154 -5.12 10.16 -15.31
C ARG A 154 -5.88 9.58 -14.13
N ILE A 155 -6.39 8.37 -14.29
CA ILE A 155 -7.08 7.64 -13.23
C ILE A 155 -6.45 6.25 -13.14
N GLY A 156 -6.25 5.79 -11.92
CA GLY A 156 -5.72 4.46 -11.67
C GLY A 156 -6.39 3.81 -10.47
N GLY A 157 -6.40 2.50 -10.50
CA GLY A 157 -6.85 1.68 -9.38
C GLY A 157 -5.87 0.56 -9.11
N SER A 158 -5.84 0.09 -7.88
CA SER A 158 -5.05 -1.07 -7.50
C SER A 158 -5.77 -1.97 -6.52
N ILE A 159 -5.47 -3.26 -6.61
CA ILE A 159 -5.85 -4.26 -5.61
C ILE A 159 -4.56 -4.75 -4.97
N LYS A 160 -4.57 -4.86 -3.65
CA LYS A 160 -3.42 -5.19 -2.83
C LYS A 160 -3.75 -6.34 -1.91
N TYR A 161 -2.96 -7.40 -1.95
CA TYR A 161 -2.96 -8.45 -0.95
C TYR A 161 -1.82 -8.18 0.03
N ILE A 162 -2.12 -8.22 1.31
CA ILE A 162 -1.14 -8.06 2.38
C ILE A 162 -1.13 -9.27 3.29
N ARG A 163 0.06 -9.60 3.77
CA ARG A 163 0.25 -10.57 4.83
C ARG A 163 1.31 -10.08 5.81
N GLU A 164 1.03 -10.28 7.07
CA GLU A 164 1.86 -9.92 8.20
C GLU A 164 2.05 -11.17 9.06
N ASP A 165 3.29 -11.61 9.19
CA ASP A 165 3.67 -12.77 9.98
C ASP A 165 4.50 -12.28 11.18
N ILE A 166 3.98 -12.51 12.40
CA ILE A 166 4.64 -12.13 13.66
C ILE A 166 4.76 -13.38 14.52
N TYR A 167 5.96 -13.91 14.65
CA TYR A 167 6.24 -15.11 15.43
C TYR A 167 5.33 -16.28 15.01
N THR A 168 4.36 -16.65 15.83
CA THR A 168 3.41 -17.75 15.57
C THR A 168 2.09 -17.27 14.97
N MET A 169 1.89 -15.97 14.84
CA MET A 169 0.63 -15.41 14.36
C MET A 169 0.79 -14.85 12.94
N SER A 170 -0.21 -15.09 12.11
CA SER A 170 -0.28 -14.50 10.77
C SER A 170 -1.60 -13.78 10.55
N MET A 171 -1.54 -12.67 9.84
CA MET A 171 -2.69 -11.90 9.42
C MET A 171 -2.62 -11.62 7.93
N GLN A 172 -3.76 -11.64 7.26
CA GLN A 172 -3.84 -11.34 5.84
C GLN A 172 -5.09 -10.53 5.53
N SER A 173 -5.00 -9.68 4.50
CA SER A 173 -6.12 -8.86 4.07
C SER A 173 -5.99 -8.44 2.62
N PHE A 174 -7.12 -8.05 2.03
CA PHE A 174 -7.17 -7.40 0.72
C PHE A 174 -7.56 -5.94 0.89
N LEU A 175 -6.90 -5.09 0.10
CA LEU A 175 -7.10 -3.64 0.09
C LEU A 175 -7.27 -3.19 -1.35
N ALA A 176 -8.02 -2.10 -1.54
CA ALA A 176 -8.15 -1.45 -2.83
C ALA A 176 -7.77 0.02 -2.69
N ASP A 177 -7.06 0.55 -3.68
CA ASP A 177 -6.71 1.96 -3.76
C ASP A 177 -7.24 2.53 -5.08
N ILE A 178 -7.69 3.78 -5.04
CA ILE A 178 -8.04 4.55 -6.23
C ILE A 178 -7.22 5.83 -6.17
N GLY A 179 -6.69 6.25 -7.30
CA GLY A 179 -5.93 7.47 -7.41
C GLY A 179 -6.20 8.19 -8.73
N SER A 180 -6.07 9.48 -8.68
CA SER A 180 -6.12 10.33 -9.87
C SER A 180 -4.94 11.29 -9.88
N ASN A 181 -4.60 11.77 -11.06
CA ASN A 181 -3.62 12.83 -11.24
C ASN A 181 -4.12 13.74 -12.36
N PHE A 182 -4.20 15.03 -12.06
CA PHE A 182 -4.68 16.05 -12.97
C PHE A 182 -3.64 17.13 -13.19
N ASP A 183 -3.22 17.30 -14.44
CA ASP A 183 -2.33 18.39 -14.85
C ASP A 183 -3.18 19.64 -15.12
N THR A 184 -3.02 20.67 -14.31
CA THR A 184 -3.76 21.92 -14.47
C THR A 184 -3.36 22.69 -15.73
N GLY A 185 -2.18 22.38 -16.32
CA GLY A 185 -1.58 23.14 -17.42
C GLY A 185 -1.03 24.52 -17.00
N ILE A 186 -1.04 24.84 -15.71
CA ILE A 186 -0.57 26.11 -15.16
C ILE A 186 0.73 25.87 -14.39
N ALA A 187 1.85 26.36 -14.89
CA ALA A 187 3.15 26.38 -14.22
C ALA A 187 3.61 25.01 -13.66
N GLY A 188 3.16 23.88 -14.26
CA GLY A 188 3.50 22.53 -13.80
C GLY A 188 2.80 22.11 -12.51
N ILE A 189 1.70 22.74 -12.12
CA ILE A 189 0.90 22.36 -10.96
C ILE A 189 0.10 21.10 -11.30
N MET A 190 0.32 20.04 -10.53
CA MET A 190 -0.43 18.78 -10.58
C MET A 190 -1.28 18.62 -9.31
N LEU A 191 -2.49 18.07 -9.46
CA LEU A 191 -3.43 17.77 -8.38
C LEU A 191 -3.71 16.26 -8.34
#